data_acfe4d6ef2787b50c1fb72e6ed9aae16
#
_entry.id   acfe4d6ef2787b50c1fb72e6ed9aae16
#
_cell.length_a   1.000
_cell.length_b   1.000
_cell.length_c   1.000
_cell.angle_alpha   90.00
_cell.angle_beta   90.00
_cell.angle_gamma   90.00
#
_symmetry.space_group_name_H-M   'P 1'
#
loop_
_entity.id
_entity.type
_entity.pdbx_description
1 polymer ?
#
loop_
_entity_poly.entity_id
_entity_poly.type
_entity_poly.pdbx_seq_one_letter_code
_entity_poly.pdbx_strand_id
1 'polypeptide(L)'
;MDTFFDLSLVDGPLLWFSLAAGVIGAVHLLWRRKLSWALFVAGALLAAVAIVALVHWLLIYVFSAFPEHLPIEILAWSVPAVAAVLLFALRLRRNTWPGRAASALAMLGVVLLSAVQINIYFGLNNTVADLAGTAVARIQPLEDSLKKQPGSPVRPAPAAWTAPDSMPSGGILRRAEIPGTISGFTSREAFVYLPPAYQTAARPALPVLVLFSGQPGGPSDWLSGGRLRAVLDKFAANHGGLAPVTVVVDPNGSGSANTMCMDSRIAQADTYLSQDVPAWIRATLDTNPDSSQWGVGGFSFGATCAVQMGTRHPATYPSVLAFSAEQEPALAKDRSKTIAESFGGDVAAFESLTPLAVMGQRQYPGSAVYFAAGATDHEFIGYMEVLAKAARSAGFTVEEHSIARAGHSWDTVVKGMPEALDFLGGRWGIPK
;
A
#
# COMPACT_ATOMS: atom_id res chain seq x y z
N MET A 1 -19.20 -9.61 20.83
CA MET A 1 -19.01 -8.44 19.95
C MET A 1 -17.86 -8.67 18.96
N ASP A 2 -16.88 -9.47 19.32
CA ASP A 2 -15.70 -9.74 18.49
C ASP A 2 -16.02 -10.50 17.19
N THR A 3 -16.96 -11.45 17.21
CA THR A 3 -17.35 -12.24 16.04
C THR A 3 -17.92 -11.43 14.85
N PHE A 4 -18.51 -10.27 15.08
CA PHE A 4 -19.01 -9.41 13.99
C PHE A 4 -17.85 -8.66 13.30
N PHE A 5 -16.90 -8.16 14.07
CA PHE A 5 -15.74 -7.46 13.53
C PHE A 5 -14.78 -8.37 12.77
N ASP A 6 -14.78 -9.67 13.09
CA ASP A 6 -13.96 -10.69 12.41
C ASP A 6 -14.59 -11.20 11.09
N LEU A 7 -15.82 -10.75 10.76
CA LEU A 7 -16.47 -11.15 9.50
C LEU A 7 -15.67 -10.65 8.29
N SER A 8 -15.41 -11.57 7.36
CA SER A 8 -14.73 -11.24 6.11
C SER A 8 -15.61 -10.40 5.18
N LEU A 9 -15.02 -9.38 4.58
CA LEU A 9 -15.64 -8.54 3.53
C LEU A 9 -15.36 -9.08 2.12
N VAL A 10 -14.38 -9.95 1.97
CA VAL A 10 -13.90 -10.43 0.67
C VAL A 10 -14.36 -11.85 0.34
N ASP A 11 -14.85 -12.57 1.33
CA ASP A 11 -15.43 -13.91 1.20
C ASP A 11 -16.55 -14.16 2.22
N GLY A 12 -17.16 -15.37 2.19
CA GLY A 12 -18.13 -15.80 3.18
C GLY A 12 -19.50 -15.10 3.14
N PRO A 13 -20.21 -15.07 4.30
CA PRO A 13 -21.61 -14.66 4.36
C PRO A 13 -21.89 -13.23 3.91
N LEU A 14 -21.03 -12.26 4.24
CA LEU A 14 -21.23 -10.86 3.87
C LEU A 14 -21.11 -10.65 2.36
N LEU A 15 -20.20 -11.33 1.69
CA LEU A 15 -20.09 -11.29 0.24
C LEU A 15 -21.38 -11.84 -0.41
N TRP A 16 -21.85 -13.01 0.02
CA TRP A 16 -23.09 -13.60 -0.51
C TRP A 16 -24.32 -12.72 -0.25
N PHE A 17 -24.39 -12.10 0.92
CA PHE A 17 -25.44 -11.12 1.23
C PHE A 17 -25.39 -9.92 0.28
N SER A 18 -24.21 -9.33 0.06
CA SER A 18 -24.05 -8.19 -0.84
C SER A 18 -24.40 -8.52 -2.28
N LEU A 19 -24.02 -9.72 -2.76
CA LEU A 19 -24.38 -10.24 -4.08
C LEU A 19 -25.89 -10.40 -4.21
N ALA A 20 -26.55 -11.05 -3.24
CA ALA A 20 -27.98 -11.24 -3.26
C ALA A 20 -28.75 -9.92 -3.21
N ALA A 21 -28.37 -9.01 -2.29
CA ALA A 21 -28.99 -7.70 -2.16
C ALA A 21 -28.80 -6.84 -3.43
N GLY A 22 -27.60 -6.86 -4.01
CA GLY A 22 -27.30 -6.13 -5.25
C GLY A 22 -28.07 -6.66 -6.45
N VAL A 23 -28.12 -7.98 -6.64
CA VAL A 23 -28.86 -8.60 -7.76
C VAL A 23 -30.36 -8.35 -7.62
N ILE A 24 -30.94 -8.59 -6.43
CA ILE A 24 -32.36 -8.31 -6.16
C ILE A 24 -32.67 -6.83 -6.37
N GLY A 25 -31.79 -5.96 -5.89
CA GLY A 25 -31.90 -4.51 -6.06
C GLY A 25 -31.86 -4.09 -7.52
N ALA A 26 -30.92 -4.62 -8.29
CA ALA A 26 -30.80 -4.36 -9.72
C ALA A 26 -32.05 -4.82 -10.48
N VAL A 27 -32.53 -6.05 -10.24
CA VAL A 27 -33.77 -6.55 -10.83
C VAL A 27 -34.95 -5.65 -10.49
N HIS A 28 -35.09 -5.23 -9.20
CA HIS A 28 -36.18 -4.33 -8.80
C HIS A 28 -36.09 -2.98 -9.52
N LEU A 29 -34.90 -2.36 -9.63
CA LEU A 29 -34.73 -1.05 -10.26
C LEU A 29 -34.90 -1.11 -11.79
N LEU A 30 -34.47 -2.17 -12.44
CA LEU A 30 -34.53 -2.33 -13.89
C LEU A 30 -35.90 -2.75 -14.37
N TRP A 31 -36.66 -3.52 -13.58
CA TRP A 31 -37.88 -4.16 -14.02
C TRP A 31 -39.13 -3.28 -13.84
N ARG A 32 -39.82 -2.96 -14.94
CA ARG A 32 -41.20 -2.49 -15.02
C ARG A 32 -41.81 -2.96 -16.34
N ARG A 33 -43.10 -3.35 -16.34
CA ARG A 33 -43.79 -3.85 -17.53
C ARG A 33 -44.09 -2.79 -18.61
N LYS A 34 -43.68 -1.51 -18.42
CA LYS A 34 -43.94 -0.43 -19.38
C LYS A 34 -42.74 -0.20 -20.29
N LEU A 35 -42.94 -0.20 -21.60
CA LEU A 35 -41.90 0.07 -22.59
C LEU A 35 -41.17 1.43 -22.34
N SER A 36 -41.96 2.45 -21.93
CA SER A 36 -41.36 3.75 -21.55
C SER A 36 -40.36 3.66 -20.41
N TRP A 37 -40.46 2.63 -19.55
CA TRP A 37 -39.47 2.42 -18.49
C TRP A 37 -38.13 1.93 -19.03
N ALA A 38 -38.14 1.09 -20.07
CA ALA A 38 -36.90 0.66 -20.73
C ALA A 38 -36.10 1.83 -21.30
N LEU A 39 -36.79 2.85 -21.84
CA LEU A 39 -36.11 4.08 -22.29
C LEU A 39 -35.48 4.87 -21.13
N PHE A 40 -36.16 4.94 -19.96
CA PHE A 40 -35.58 5.58 -18.78
C PHE A 40 -34.37 4.80 -18.23
N VAL A 41 -34.43 3.47 -18.27
CA VAL A 41 -33.29 2.60 -17.90
C VAL A 41 -32.11 2.84 -18.83
N ALA A 42 -32.34 2.81 -20.14
CA ALA A 42 -31.28 3.09 -21.13
C ALA A 42 -30.66 4.49 -20.93
N GLY A 43 -31.53 5.50 -20.75
CA GLY A 43 -31.08 6.86 -20.47
C GLY A 43 -30.29 6.98 -19.16
N ALA A 44 -30.71 6.29 -18.08
CA ALA A 44 -30.00 6.27 -16.80
C ALA A 44 -28.64 5.56 -16.89
N LEU A 45 -28.54 4.46 -17.65
CA LEU A 45 -27.27 3.77 -17.88
C LEU A 45 -26.29 4.63 -18.68
N LEU A 46 -26.75 5.27 -19.77
CA LEU A 46 -25.92 6.18 -20.56
C LEU A 46 -25.46 7.38 -19.72
N ALA A 47 -26.36 7.96 -18.93
CA ALA A 47 -26.03 9.05 -18.03
C ALA A 47 -25.02 8.62 -16.95
N ALA A 48 -25.17 7.42 -16.41
CA ALA A 48 -24.22 6.88 -15.41
C ALA A 48 -22.81 6.71 -16.02
N VAL A 49 -22.69 6.16 -17.23
CA VAL A 49 -21.41 6.07 -17.95
C VAL A 49 -20.81 7.44 -18.15
N ALA A 50 -21.61 8.41 -18.64
CA ALA A 50 -21.14 9.77 -18.86
C ALA A 50 -20.70 10.46 -17.56
N ILE A 51 -21.44 10.29 -16.46
CA ILE A 51 -21.09 10.83 -15.15
C ILE A 51 -19.78 10.22 -14.63
N VAL A 52 -19.63 8.88 -14.67
CA VAL A 52 -18.42 8.20 -14.24
C VAL A 52 -17.21 8.64 -15.06
N ALA A 53 -17.36 8.73 -16.39
CA ALA A 53 -16.29 9.21 -17.27
C ALA A 53 -15.93 10.68 -16.99
N LEU A 54 -16.92 11.54 -16.76
CA LEU A 54 -16.70 12.95 -16.41
C LEU A 54 -16.01 13.09 -15.05
N VAL A 55 -16.47 12.36 -14.04
CA VAL A 55 -15.84 12.37 -12.70
C VAL A 55 -14.40 11.87 -12.78
N HIS A 56 -14.15 10.76 -13.50
CA HIS A 56 -12.80 10.27 -13.72
C HIS A 56 -11.91 11.33 -14.40
N TRP A 57 -12.40 11.96 -15.47
CA TRP A 57 -11.66 13.03 -16.14
C TRP A 57 -11.36 14.21 -15.21
N LEU A 58 -12.35 14.65 -14.41
CA LEU A 58 -12.17 15.73 -13.43
C LEU A 58 -11.12 15.38 -12.39
N LEU A 59 -11.14 14.14 -11.84
CA LEU A 59 -10.18 13.69 -10.83
C LEU A 59 -8.74 13.68 -11.35
N ILE A 60 -8.54 13.24 -12.61
CA ILE A 60 -7.20 13.14 -13.22
C ILE A 60 -6.69 14.49 -13.70
N TYR A 61 -7.49 15.23 -14.50
CA TYR A 61 -6.99 16.38 -15.26
C TYR A 61 -7.29 17.74 -14.64
N VAL A 62 -8.33 17.85 -13.80
CA VAL A 62 -8.71 19.13 -13.17
C VAL A 62 -8.19 19.19 -11.74
N PHE A 63 -8.55 18.19 -10.92
CA PHE A 63 -8.18 18.16 -9.50
C PHE A 63 -6.81 17.53 -9.24
N SER A 64 -6.26 16.80 -10.22
CA SER A 64 -4.99 16.06 -10.06
C SER A 64 -4.97 15.21 -8.79
N ALA A 65 -6.11 14.55 -8.50
CA ALA A 65 -6.24 13.68 -7.33
C ALA A 65 -5.41 12.40 -7.46
N PHE A 66 -5.13 11.99 -8.69
CA PHE A 66 -4.30 10.83 -9.02
C PHE A 66 -3.40 11.18 -10.24
N PRO A 67 -2.12 10.78 -10.23
CA PRO A 67 -1.25 10.97 -11.39
C PRO A 67 -1.50 9.94 -12.51
N GLU A 68 -2.14 8.80 -12.21
CA GLU A 68 -2.46 7.73 -13.15
C GLU A 68 -3.97 7.56 -13.34
N HIS A 69 -4.35 6.79 -14.36
CA HIS A 69 -5.75 6.44 -14.58
C HIS A 69 -6.25 5.41 -13.57
N LEU A 70 -7.50 5.60 -13.12
CA LEU A 70 -8.15 4.57 -12.30
C LEU A 70 -8.37 3.29 -13.12
N PRO A 71 -8.16 2.11 -12.52
CA PRO A 71 -8.40 0.82 -13.15
C PRO A 71 -9.81 0.70 -13.71
N ILE A 72 -9.94 0.04 -14.87
CA ILE A 72 -11.23 -0.10 -15.56
C ILE A 72 -12.28 -0.82 -14.71
N GLU A 73 -11.85 -1.73 -13.84
CA GLU A 73 -12.70 -2.47 -12.91
C GLU A 73 -13.42 -1.52 -11.93
N ILE A 74 -12.71 -0.50 -11.46
CA ILE A 74 -13.27 0.52 -10.55
C ILE A 74 -14.33 1.34 -11.27
N LEU A 75 -14.01 1.78 -12.50
CA LEU A 75 -14.96 2.52 -13.33
C LEU A 75 -16.19 1.66 -13.66
N ALA A 76 -15.99 0.39 -14.01
CA ALA A 76 -17.05 -0.56 -14.32
C ALA A 76 -18.00 -0.79 -13.13
N TRP A 77 -17.49 -0.93 -11.91
CA TRP A 77 -18.32 -1.08 -10.71
C TRP A 77 -18.94 0.25 -10.23
N SER A 78 -18.38 1.39 -10.60
CA SER A 78 -18.97 2.70 -10.31
C SER A 78 -20.23 2.98 -11.14
N VAL A 79 -20.31 2.47 -12.38
CA VAL A 79 -21.47 2.67 -13.26
C VAL A 79 -22.78 2.12 -12.66
N PRO A 80 -22.89 0.85 -12.20
CA PRO A 80 -24.12 0.36 -11.60
C PRO A 80 -24.52 1.11 -10.33
N ALA A 81 -23.57 1.57 -9.52
CA ALA A 81 -23.87 2.39 -8.33
C ALA A 81 -24.53 3.72 -8.71
N VAL A 82 -23.97 4.45 -9.68
CA VAL A 82 -24.53 5.72 -10.19
C VAL A 82 -25.89 5.48 -10.86
N ALA A 83 -25.99 4.44 -11.69
CA ALA A 83 -27.25 4.07 -12.35
C ALA A 83 -28.36 3.76 -11.34
N ALA A 84 -28.04 3.06 -10.25
CA ALA A 84 -29.00 2.78 -9.19
C ALA A 84 -29.54 4.03 -8.51
N VAL A 85 -28.68 5.02 -8.27
CA VAL A 85 -29.08 6.34 -7.72
C VAL A 85 -30.01 7.08 -8.68
N LEU A 86 -29.67 7.13 -9.97
CA LEU A 86 -30.50 7.77 -11.01
C LEU A 86 -31.87 7.08 -11.15
N LEU A 87 -31.90 5.76 -11.20
CA LEU A 87 -33.15 4.99 -11.29
C LEU A 87 -34.01 5.14 -10.03
N PHE A 88 -33.40 5.19 -8.84
CA PHE A 88 -34.11 5.50 -7.61
C PHE A 88 -34.76 6.89 -7.68
N ALA A 89 -34.01 7.92 -8.07
CA ALA A 89 -34.55 9.29 -8.21
C ALA A 89 -35.74 9.36 -9.18
N LEU A 90 -35.67 8.64 -10.31
CA LEU A 90 -36.79 8.52 -11.25
C LEU A 90 -38.02 7.79 -10.66
N ARG A 91 -37.80 6.81 -9.79
CA ARG A 91 -38.86 6.06 -9.09
C ARG A 91 -39.55 6.86 -7.98
N LEU A 92 -38.83 7.76 -7.31
CA LEU A 92 -39.40 8.63 -6.25
C LEU A 92 -40.63 9.41 -6.71
N ARG A 93 -40.60 9.92 -7.94
CA ARG A 93 -41.70 10.72 -8.50
C ARG A 93 -42.91 9.89 -8.92
N ARG A 94 -42.77 8.55 -9.01
CA ARG A 94 -43.76 7.66 -9.64
C ARG A 94 -44.29 6.56 -8.71
N ASN A 95 -43.79 6.46 -7.49
CA ASN A 95 -44.11 5.42 -6.52
C ASN A 95 -44.88 5.92 -5.32
N THR A 96 -45.71 5.07 -4.73
CA THR A 96 -46.24 5.23 -3.38
C THR A 96 -45.15 5.11 -2.33
N TRP A 97 -45.43 5.47 -1.08
CA TRP A 97 -44.44 5.42 0.02
C TRP A 97 -43.79 4.03 0.19
N PRO A 98 -44.51 2.90 0.24
CA PRO A 98 -43.88 1.56 0.31
C PRO A 98 -42.96 1.27 -0.90
N GLY A 99 -43.39 1.70 -2.09
CA GLY A 99 -42.59 1.54 -3.30
C GLY A 99 -41.34 2.41 -3.33
N ARG A 100 -41.36 3.57 -2.66
CA ARG A 100 -40.15 4.42 -2.46
C ARG A 100 -39.16 3.76 -1.52
N ALA A 101 -39.65 3.21 -0.38
CA ALA A 101 -38.82 2.48 0.56
C ALA A 101 -38.18 1.24 -0.08
N ALA A 102 -38.94 0.43 -0.82
CA ALA A 102 -38.41 -0.72 -1.56
C ALA A 102 -37.35 -0.29 -2.59
N SER A 103 -37.54 0.83 -3.31
CA SER A 103 -36.57 1.33 -4.28
C SER A 103 -35.33 1.89 -3.61
N ALA A 104 -35.43 2.47 -2.41
CA ALA A 104 -34.27 2.89 -1.62
C ALA A 104 -33.42 1.71 -1.15
N LEU A 105 -34.07 0.66 -0.62
CA LEU A 105 -33.37 -0.58 -0.26
C LEU A 105 -32.70 -1.25 -1.45
N ALA A 106 -33.36 -1.24 -2.61
CA ALA A 106 -32.80 -1.77 -3.85
C ALA A 106 -31.56 -0.97 -4.31
N MET A 107 -31.63 0.36 -4.25
CA MET A 107 -30.49 1.23 -4.55
C MET A 107 -29.31 0.95 -3.59
N LEU A 108 -29.59 0.90 -2.28
CA LEU A 108 -28.57 0.60 -1.27
C LEU A 108 -27.91 -0.77 -1.49
N GLY A 109 -28.70 -1.79 -1.89
CA GLY A 109 -28.15 -3.11 -2.22
C GLY A 109 -27.18 -3.09 -3.41
N VAL A 110 -27.50 -2.34 -4.49
CA VAL A 110 -26.59 -2.20 -5.63
C VAL A 110 -25.34 -1.39 -5.28
N VAL A 111 -25.48 -0.29 -4.53
CA VAL A 111 -24.35 0.53 -4.07
C VAL A 111 -23.45 -0.29 -3.15
N LEU A 112 -24.01 -1.06 -2.22
CA LEU A 112 -23.23 -1.94 -1.34
C LEU A 112 -22.46 -2.97 -2.15
N LEU A 113 -23.10 -3.64 -3.11
CA LEU A 113 -22.40 -4.59 -3.98
C LEU A 113 -21.25 -3.93 -4.73
N SER A 114 -21.47 -2.75 -5.33
CA SER A 114 -20.42 -2.02 -6.03
C SER A 114 -19.25 -1.67 -5.09
N ALA A 115 -19.53 -1.18 -3.89
CA ALA A 115 -18.50 -0.85 -2.90
C ALA A 115 -17.70 -2.09 -2.46
N VAL A 116 -18.38 -3.22 -2.23
CA VAL A 116 -17.72 -4.49 -1.87
C VAL A 116 -16.83 -4.98 -3.02
N GLN A 117 -17.27 -4.90 -4.27
CA GLN A 117 -16.48 -5.34 -5.41
C GLN A 117 -15.25 -4.43 -5.63
N ILE A 118 -15.37 -3.12 -5.43
CA ILE A 118 -14.25 -2.18 -5.46
C ILE A 118 -13.25 -2.50 -4.34
N ASN A 119 -13.74 -2.77 -3.11
CA ASN A 119 -12.88 -3.18 -2.01
C ASN A 119 -12.16 -4.51 -2.30
N ILE A 120 -12.85 -5.49 -2.90
CA ILE A 120 -12.23 -6.78 -3.29
C ILE A 120 -11.14 -6.55 -4.34
N TYR A 121 -11.35 -5.67 -5.31
CA TYR A 121 -10.34 -5.34 -6.31
C TYR A 121 -9.07 -4.81 -5.66
N PHE A 122 -9.17 -3.80 -4.80
CA PHE A 122 -8.01 -3.24 -4.11
C PHE A 122 -7.44 -4.18 -3.04
N GLY A 123 -8.26 -5.05 -2.42
CA GLY A 123 -7.86 -5.91 -1.31
C GLY A 123 -7.52 -5.15 -0.03
N LEU A 124 -8.02 -3.91 0.13
CA LEU A 124 -7.62 -3.02 1.24
C LEU A 124 -8.20 -3.45 2.57
N ASN A 125 -9.51 -3.70 2.63
CA ASN A 125 -10.20 -4.10 3.86
C ASN A 125 -10.65 -5.56 3.74
N ASN A 126 -10.04 -6.44 4.53
CA ASN A 126 -10.36 -7.87 4.50
C ASN A 126 -11.48 -8.24 5.47
N THR A 127 -11.63 -7.48 6.56
CA THR A 127 -12.63 -7.70 7.63
C THR A 127 -13.42 -6.43 7.93
N VAL A 128 -14.52 -6.58 8.65
CA VAL A 128 -15.28 -5.44 9.19
C VAL A 128 -14.42 -4.63 10.17
N ALA A 129 -13.51 -5.27 10.91
CA ALA A 129 -12.57 -4.59 11.81
C ALA A 129 -11.60 -3.67 11.04
N ASP A 130 -11.12 -4.11 9.87
CA ASP A 130 -10.26 -3.28 9.01
C ASP A 130 -11.02 -2.05 8.54
N LEU A 131 -12.23 -2.24 7.99
CA LEU A 131 -13.08 -1.14 7.51
C LEU A 131 -13.44 -0.15 8.61
N ALA A 132 -13.66 -0.63 9.83
CA ALA A 132 -13.98 0.21 10.99
C ALA A 132 -12.72 0.80 11.67
N GLY A 133 -11.50 0.46 11.23
CA GLY A 133 -10.25 0.88 11.84
C GLY A 133 -9.99 0.31 13.25
N THR A 134 -10.86 -0.61 13.73
CA THR A 134 -10.77 -1.14 15.10
C THR A 134 -9.61 -2.11 15.29
N ALA A 135 -9.19 -2.80 14.23
CA ALA A 135 -8.02 -3.67 14.26
C ALA A 135 -6.74 -2.87 14.57
N VAL A 136 -6.58 -1.73 13.92
CA VAL A 136 -5.42 -0.83 14.11
C VAL A 136 -5.49 -0.11 15.47
N ALA A 137 -6.66 0.33 15.90
CA ALA A 137 -6.85 1.02 17.17
C ALA A 137 -6.46 0.17 18.41
N ARG A 138 -6.46 -1.16 18.29
CA ARG A 138 -6.08 -2.10 19.37
C ARG A 138 -4.57 -2.33 19.46
N ILE A 139 -3.77 -1.85 18.51
CA ILE A 139 -2.31 -2.02 18.53
C ILE A 139 -1.74 -1.16 19.66
N GLN A 140 -0.95 -1.79 20.52
CA GLN A 140 -0.36 -1.12 21.68
C GLN A 140 0.84 -0.25 21.27
N PRO A 141 1.12 0.84 21.99
CA PRO A 141 2.37 1.58 21.83
C PRO A 141 3.61 0.70 22.06
N LEU A 142 4.75 1.10 21.48
CA LEU A 142 6.03 0.40 21.67
C LEU A 142 6.53 0.60 23.11
N GLU A 143 6.49 -0.47 23.90
CA GLU A 143 6.90 -0.49 25.31
C GLU A 143 8.43 -0.37 25.45
N ASP A 144 8.90 0.23 26.55
CA ASP A 144 10.33 0.42 26.83
C ASP A 144 11.10 -0.90 26.95
N SER A 145 10.45 -1.99 27.38
CA SER A 145 11.03 -3.34 27.44
C SER A 145 11.42 -3.91 26.06
N LEU A 146 10.79 -3.43 25.01
CA LEU A 146 11.07 -3.81 23.62
C LEU A 146 12.10 -2.91 22.93
N LYS A 147 12.38 -1.75 23.51
CA LYS A 147 13.39 -0.82 23.00
C LYS A 147 14.81 -1.30 23.28
N LYS A 148 15.75 -0.74 22.57
CA LYS A 148 17.17 -0.90 22.79
C LYS A 148 17.54 -0.35 24.18
N GLN A 149 18.22 -1.16 24.98
CA GLN A 149 18.66 -0.73 26.30
C GLN A 149 20.10 -0.18 26.23
N PRO A 150 20.43 0.87 27.02
CA PRO A 150 21.80 1.34 27.15
C PRO A 150 22.73 0.20 27.57
N GLY A 151 23.88 0.06 26.92
CA GLY A 151 24.84 -1.00 27.23
C GLY A 151 24.43 -2.40 26.78
N SER A 152 23.44 -2.54 25.90
CA SER A 152 23.09 -3.84 25.30
C SER A 152 24.33 -4.51 24.70
N PRO A 153 24.54 -5.82 24.95
CA PRO A 153 25.68 -6.54 24.37
C PRO A 153 25.58 -6.60 22.84
N VAL A 154 26.71 -6.86 22.19
CA VAL A 154 26.72 -7.17 20.76
C VAL A 154 25.85 -8.43 20.53
N ARG A 155 24.91 -8.32 19.63
CA ARG A 155 23.96 -9.39 19.32
C ARG A 155 24.57 -10.39 18.33
N PRO A 156 24.29 -11.71 18.47
CA PRO A 156 24.74 -12.68 17.49
C PRO A 156 24.07 -12.44 16.12
N ALA A 157 24.80 -12.72 15.06
CA ALA A 157 24.22 -12.73 13.72
C ALA A 157 23.10 -13.81 13.63
N PRO A 158 22.08 -13.61 12.77
CA PRO A 158 21.00 -14.59 12.60
C PRO A 158 21.49 -16.01 12.36
N ALA A 159 22.53 -16.20 11.56
CA ALA A 159 23.12 -17.50 11.25
C ALA A 159 23.78 -18.20 12.45
N ALA A 160 24.18 -17.46 13.49
CA ALA A 160 24.80 -18.00 14.71
C ALA A 160 23.82 -18.09 15.90
N TRP A 161 22.54 -17.73 15.68
CA TRP A 161 21.55 -17.71 16.73
C TRP A 161 20.71 -19.00 16.74
N THR A 162 20.37 -19.46 17.94
CA THR A 162 19.51 -20.63 18.14
C THR A 162 18.26 -20.21 18.90
N ALA A 163 17.10 -20.60 18.41
CA ALA A 163 15.82 -20.32 19.03
C ALA A 163 15.70 -20.99 20.41
N PRO A 164 15.38 -20.25 21.48
CA PRO A 164 15.10 -20.87 22.77
C PRO A 164 13.70 -21.51 22.80
N ASP A 165 13.49 -22.54 23.61
CA ASP A 165 12.19 -23.22 23.75
C ASP A 165 11.04 -22.28 24.18
N SER A 166 11.38 -21.19 24.90
CA SER A 166 10.42 -20.16 25.35
C SER A 166 10.07 -19.11 24.33
N MET A 167 10.55 -19.22 23.08
CA MET A 167 10.27 -18.25 22.03
C MET A 167 8.77 -18.23 21.67
N PRO A 168 8.14 -17.05 21.54
CA PRO A 168 6.77 -16.94 21.06
C PRO A 168 6.60 -17.52 19.65
N SER A 169 5.41 -18.05 19.35
CA SER A 169 5.09 -18.61 18.03
C SER A 169 4.82 -17.57 16.95
N GLY A 170 4.58 -16.31 17.31
CA GLY A 170 4.29 -15.22 16.38
C GLY A 170 4.92 -13.90 16.78
N GLY A 171 5.09 -13.03 15.81
CA GLY A 171 5.54 -11.67 16.01
C GLY A 171 4.45 -10.77 16.60
N ILE A 172 4.85 -9.59 17.03
CA ILE A 172 3.95 -8.58 17.59
C ILE A 172 4.03 -7.29 16.78
N LEU A 173 2.89 -6.60 16.69
CA LEU A 173 2.79 -5.24 16.14
C LEU A 173 2.74 -4.23 17.28
N ARG A 174 3.45 -3.13 17.09
CA ARG A 174 3.43 -1.96 17.96
C ARG A 174 3.30 -0.69 17.15
N ARG A 175 2.73 0.36 17.72
CA ARG A 175 2.71 1.68 17.12
C ARG A 175 3.77 2.58 17.76
N ALA A 176 4.31 3.49 16.96
CA ALA A 176 5.34 4.41 17.40
C ALA A 176 5.24 5.75 16.66
N GLU A 177 5.66 6.82 17.32
CA GLU A 177 5.87 8.09 16.67
C GLU A 177 7.35 8.23 16.29
N ILE A 178 7.61 8.62 15.05
CA ILE A 178 8.96 8.89 14.54
C ILE A 178 9.04 10.38 14.23
N PRO A 179 9.65 11.19 15.10
CA PRO A 179 9.69 12.63 14.91
C PRO A 179 10.64 13.03 13.78
N GLY A 180 10.24 14.01 12.98
CA GLY A 180 11.11 14.66 11.98
C GLY A 180 12.03 15.69 12.62
N THR A 181 12.97 15.25 13.43
CA THR A 181 13.87 16.15 14.19
C THR A 181 14.85 16.91 13.31
N ILE A 182 15.21 16.35 12.17
CA ILE A 182 16.12 16.94 11.19
C ILE A 182 15.31 17.62 10.08
N SER A 183 14.32 16.91 9.55
CA SER A 183 13.49 17.37 8.41
C SER A 183 12.43 18.39 8.78
N GLY A 184 11.98 18.43 10.04
CA GLY A 184 10.78 19.15 10.45
C GLY A 184 9.48 18.52 9.92
N PHE A 185 9.55 17.31 9.34
CA PHE A 185 8.39 16.62 8.78
C PHE A 185 7.47 16.11 9.88
N THR A 186 6.15 16.28 9.69
CA THR A 186 5.12 15.75 10.59
C THR A 186 4.49 14.52 9.96
N SER A 187 4.86 13.35 10.45
CA SER A 187 4.30 12.07 10.00
C SER A 187 3.13 11.62 10.86
N ARG A 188 2.30 10.72 10.32
CA ARG A 188 1.37 9.91 11.12
C ARG A 188 2.12 8.80 11.86
N GLU A 189 1.41 8.12 12.80
CA GLU A 189 1.98 6.98 13.53
C GLU A 189 2.57 5.92 12.58
N ALA A 190 3.74 5.44 12.95
CA ALA A 190 4.40 4.29 12.32
C ALA A 190 3.97 2.99 13.02
N PHE A 191 4.07 1.86 12.32
CA PHE A 191 3.88 0.53 12.90
C PHE A 191 5.18 -0.27 12.84
N VAL A 192 5.48 -0.96 13.94
CA VAL A 192 6.69 -1.77 14.09
C VAL A 192 6.27 -3.22 14.28
N TYR A 193 6.69 -4.09 13.36
CA TYR A 193 6.61 -5.53 13.54
C TYR A 193 7.91 -6.03 14.15
N LEU A 194 7.80 -6.73 15.26
CA LEU A 194 8.88 -7.39 15.99
C LEU A 194 8.69 -8.91 15.89
N PRO A 195 9.59 -9.64 15.19
CA PRO A 195 9.44 -11.07 14.99
C PRO A 195 9.61 -11.87 16.30
N PRO A 196 9.28 -13.18 16.31
CA PRO A 196 9.45 -14.04 17.49
C PRO A 196 10.85 -13.97 18.10
N ALA A 197 11.89 -14.02 17.28
CA ALA A 197 13.28 -13.95 17.73
C ALA A 197 13.61 -12.64 18.47
N TYR A 198 13.03 -11.52 18.07
CA TYR A 198 13.22 -10.21 18.73
C TYR A 198 12.69 -10.21 20.19
N GLN A 199 11.68 -10.99 20.46
CA GLN A 199 11.00 -11.03 21.76
C GLN A 199 11.74 -11.89 22.81
N THR A 200 12.83 -12.56 22.41
CA THR A 200 13.64 -13.39 23.31
C THR A 200 14.64 -12.58 24.11
N ALA A 201 15.08 -13.08 25.26
CA ALA A 201 16.09 -12.42 26.08
C ALA A 201 17.45 -12.31 25.35
N ALA A 202 17.84 -13.36 24.61
CA ALA A 202 19.05 -13.40 23.79
C ALA A 202 18.70 -13.16 22.30
N ARG A 203 18.10 -12.02 22.01
CA ARG A 203 17.68 -11.66 20.64
C ARG A 203 18.87 -11.56 19.69
N PRO A 204 18.73 -11.98 18.41
CA PRO A 204 19.76 -11.81 17.40
C PRO A 204 19.79 -10.38 16.83
N ALA A 205 20.87 -10.04 16.12
CA ALA A 205 20.98 -8.79 15.34
C ALA A 205 20.17 -8.92 14.05
N LEU A 206 18.86 -8.64 14.12
CA LEU A 206 17.95 -8.80 12.99
C LEU A 206 18.10 -7.69 11.94
N PRO A 207 17.94 -8.02 10.66
CA PRO A 207 17.85 -7.05 9.59
C PRO A 207 16.67 -6.08 9.77
N VAL A 208 16.70 -4.97 9.04
CA VAL A 208 15.65 -3.94 9.06
C VAL A 208 15.01 -3.83 7.69
N LEU A 209 13.68 -3.83 7.65
CA LEU A 209 12.87 -3.50 6.48
C LEU A 209 12.00 -2.29 6.79
N VAL A 210 12.20 -1.18 6.08
CA VAL A 210 11.34 0.00 6.16
C VAL A 210 10.33 -0.04 5.02
N LEU A 211 9.04 0.08 5.31
CA LEU A 211 7.97 0.00 4.32
C LEU A 211 7.23 1.33 4.21
N PHE A 212 6.91 1.72 2.97
CA PHE A 212 6.14 2.92 2.64
C PHE A 212 4.78 2.54 2.08
N SER A 213 3.73 3.25 2.53
CA SER A 213 2.37 3.05 2.04
C SER A 213 2.14 3.67 0.66
N GLY A 214 1.08 3.22 -0.02
CA GLY A 214 0.56 3.85 -1.23
C GLY A 214 -0.09 5.22 -0.97
N GLN A 215 -0.49 5.90 -2.04
CA GLN A 215 -1.23 7.16 -1.99
C GLN A 215 -2.43 7.07 -2.98
N PRO A 216 -3.64 7.41 -2.55
CA PRO A 216 -4.03 7.75 -1.18
C PRO A 216 -3.93 6.56 -0.24
N GLY A 217 -3.64 6.82 1.04
CA GLY A 217 -3.51 5.75 2.02
C GLY A 217 -2.66 6.11 3.24
N GLY A 218 -2.23 5.11 3.97
CA GLY A 218 -1.40 5.27 5.16
C GLY A 218 -0.72 4.00 5.65
N PRO A 219 0.10 4.11 6.72
CA PRO A 219 0.83 2.96 7.26
C PRO A 219 -0.04 1.77 7.63
N SER A 220 -1.28 2.00 8.07
CA SER A 220 -2.25 0.95 8.40
C SER A 220 -2.61 0.03 7.24
N ASP A 221 -2.45 0.49 5.99
CA ASP A 221 -2.84 -0.28 4.80
C ASP A 221 -1.94 -1.51 4.61
N TRP A 222 -0.69 -1.45 5.07
CA TRP A 222 0.19 -2.61 5.14
C TRP A 222 -0.33 -3.68 6.11
N LEU A 223 -1.05 -3.28 7.16
CA LEU A 223 -1.58 -4.19 8.17
C LEU A 223 -2.85 -4.89 7.68
N SER A 224 -3.77 -4.14 7.06
CA SER A 224 -5.03 -4.64 6.50
C SER A 224 -4.82 -5.25 5.10
N GLY A 225 -4.59 -4.43 4.08
CA GLY A 225 -4.41 -4.86 2.70
C GLY A 225 -3.18 -5.73 2.50
N GLY A 226 -2.02 -5.29 3.01
CA GLY A 226 -0.76 -6.02 2.92
C GLY A 226 -0.67 -7.28 3.79
N ARG A 227 -1.60 -7.48 4.73
CA ARG A 227 -1.60 -8.61 5.69
C ARG A 227 -0.23 -8.82 6.35
N LEU A 228 0.48 -7.72 6.61
CA LEU A 228 1.91 -7.70 6.92
C LEU A 228 2.30 -8.69 8.02
N ARG A 229 1.54 -8.69 9.14
CA ARG A 229 1.82 -9.60 10.26
C ARG A 229 1.75 -11.06 9.83
N ALA A 230 0.71 -11.46 9.11
CA ALA A 230 0.55 -12.86 8.70
C ALA A 230 1.64 -13.31 7.73
N VAL A 231 2.07 -12.43 6.83
CA VAL A 231 3.15 -12.71 5.88
C VAL A 231 4.50 -12.86 6.60
N LEU A 232 4.81 -11.92 7.50
CA LEU A 232 6.07 -11.96 8.28
C LEU A 232 6.09 -13.09 9.31
N ASP A 233 4.96 -13.41 9.95
CA ASP A 233 4.84 -14.56 10.86
C ASP A 233 5.07 -15.89 10.11
N LYS A 234 4.54 -16.01 8.89
CA LYS A 234 4.78 -17.17 8.03
C LYS A 234 6.26 -17.30 7.64
N PHE A 235 6.88 -16.19 7.25
CA PHE A 235 8.31 -16.17 6.95
C PHE A 235 9.12 -16.57 8.19
N ALA A 236 8.86 -15.96 9.35
CA ALA A 236 9.54 -16.28 10.60
C ALA A 236 9.38 -17.75 11.01
N ALA A 237 8.18 -18.32 10.87
CA ALA A 237 7.94 -19.74 11.17
C ALA A 237 8.80 -20.69 10.33
N ASN A 238 9.06 -20.35 9.05
CA ASN A 238 9.91 -21.12 8.15
C ASN A 238 11.42 -20.91 8.40
N HIS A 239 11.79 -19.90 9.20
CA HIS A 239 13.18 -19.49 9.45
C HIS A 239 13.52 -19.47 10.96
N GLY A 240 12.97 -20.41 11.73
CA GLY A 240 13.28 -20.56 13.15
C GLY A 240 12.94 -19.34 14.02
N GLY A 241 11.91 -18.58 13.65
CA GLY A 241 11.50 -17.35 14.34
C GLY A 241 12.20 -16.07 13.85
N LEU A 242 13.11 -16.20 12.89
CA LEU A 242 13.86 -15.08 12.31
C LEU A 242 13.06 -14.41 11.19
N ALA A 243 12.91 -13.10 11.26
CA ALA A 243 12.42 -12.25 10.19
C ALA A 243 12.98 -10.83 10.37
N PRO A 244 12.93 -9.94 9.37
CA PRO A 244 13.36 -8.56 9.59
C PRO A 244 12.45 -7.85 10.61
N VAL A 245 13.06 -7.00 11.44
CA VAL A 245 12.30 -5.96 12.13
C VAL A 245 11.76 -5.02 11.06
N THR A 246 10.43 -4.93 10.98
CA THR A 246 9.80 -4.17 9.91
C THR A 246 9.13 -2.92 10.46
N VAL A 247 9.47 -1.75 9.89
CA VAL A 247 8.93 -0.45 10.30
C VAL A 247 8.15 0.15 9.15
N VAL A 248 6.84 0.27 9.32
CA VAL A 248 5.95 0.89 8.33
C VAL A 248 5.82 2.36 8.67
N VAL A 249 6.28 3.23 7.80
CA VAL A 249 6.33 4.67 8.03
C VAL A 249 5.43 5.45 7.07
N ASP A 250 5.04 6.65 7.49
CA ASP A 250 4.22 7.55 6.69
C ASP A 250 5.10 8.52 5.90
N PRO A 251 5.13 8.44 4.58
CA PRO A 251 5.89 9.38 3.76
C PRO A 251 5.15 10.69 3.46
N ASN A 252 3.85 10.81 3.81
CA ASN A 252 2.97 11.86 3.32
C ASN A 252 2.40 12.81 4.38
N GLY A 253 2.36 12.44 5.66
CA GLY A 253 1.77 13.24 6.74
C GLY A 253 0.24 13.18 6.81
N SER A 254 -0.45 12.88 5.72
CA SER A 254 -1.91 12.67 5.68
C SER A 254 -2.33 11.65 4.62
N GLY A 255 -3.60 11.18 4.69
CA GLY A 255 -4.10 10.15 3.76
C GLY A 255 -4.25 10.61 2.30
N SER A 256 -4.34 11.92 2.07
CA SER A 256 -4.51 12.50 0.73
C SER A 256 -3.32 13.33 0.24
N ALA A 257 -2.33 13.59 1.11
CA ALA A 257 -1.14 14.33 0.69
C ALA A 257 -0.24 13.46 -0.21
N ASN A 258 0.56 14.13 -1.03
CA ASN A 258 1.57 13.52 -1.87
C ASN A 258 2.84 14.36 -1.80
N THR A 259 3.85 13.88 -1.11
CA THR A 259 5.16 14.54 -0.97
C THR A 259 6.14 14.14 -2.07
N MET A 260 5.76 13.16 -2.90
CA MET A 260 6.64 12.48 -3.87
C MET A 260 7.88 11.84 -3.20
N CYS A 261 7.94 11.73 -1.87
CA CYS A 261 9.12 11.31 -1.11
C CYS A 261 10.38 12.10 -1.48
N MET A 262 10.22 13.38 -1.73
CA MET A 262 11.29 14.31 -2.11
C MET A 262 11.37 15.47 -1.13
N ASP A 263 12.55 16.05 -1.02
CA ASP A 263 12.71 17.39 -0.48
C ASP A 263 12.30 18.38 -1.56
N SER A 264 11.25 19.12 -1.31
CA SER A 264 10.64 20.03 -2.27
C SER A 264 9.97 21.20 -1.55
N ARG A 265 9.26 22.04 -2.30
CA ARG A 265 8.44 23.11 -1.70
C ARG A 265 7.26 22.57 -0.87
N ILE A 266 6.90 21.30 -1.06
CA ILE A 266 5.76 20.66 -0.38
C ILE A 266 6.18 20.20 1.02
N ALA A 267 7.31 19.47 1.12
CA ALA A 267 7.79 18.89 2.36
C ALA A 267 9.27 18.48 2.24
N GLN A 268 9.91 18.21 3.37
CA GLN A 268 11.26 17.63 3.45
C GLN A 268 11.16 16.11 3.67
N ALA A 269 10.49 15.42 2.75
CA ALA A 269 10.17 14.00 2.93
C ALA A 269 11.38 13.09 2.66
N ASP A 270 12.27 13.44 1.73
CA ASP A 270 13.51 12.69 1.52
C ASP A 270 14.40 12.70 2.76
N THR A 271 14.62 13.87 3.35
CA THR A 271 15.38 14.02 4.62
C THR A 271 14.72 13.21 5.75
N TYR A 272 13.39 13.23 5.88
CA TYR A 272 12.71 12.43 6.88
C TYR A 272 12.98 10.94 6.70
N LEU A 273 12.76 10.41 5.48
CA LEU A 273 12.87 8.99 5.19
C LEU A 273 14.32 8.48 5.20
N SER A 274 15.30 9.33 4.83
CA SER A 274 16.71 8.94 4.74
C SER A 274 17.53 9.23 5.98
N GLN A 275 17.10 10.14 6.86
CA GLN A 275 17.84 10.56 8.05
C GLN A 275 17.06 10.35 9.36
N ASP A 276 15.86 10.95 9.52
CA ASP A 276 15.11 10.85 10.78
C ASP A 276 14.68 9.41 11.08
N VAL A 277 14.11 8.72 10.10
CA VAL A 277 13.65 7.32 10.26
C VAL A 277 14.80 6.38 10.60
N PRO A 278 15.93 6.36 9.88
CA PRO A 278 17.08 5.51 10.26
C PRO A 278 17.69 5.89 11.61
N ALA A 279 17.77 7.16 11.95
CA ALA A 279 18.29 7.62 13.23
C ALA A 279 17.41 7.11 14.39
N TRP A 280 16.09 7.24 14.24
CA TRP A 280 15.14 6.74 15.23
C TRP A 280 15.23 5.22 15.41
N ILE A 281 15.29 4.44 14.31
CA ILE A 281 15.42 2.98 14.37
C ILE A 281 16.69 2.58 15.11
N ARG A 282 17.84 3.17 14.78
CA ARG A 282 19.14 2.87 15.45
C ARG A 282 19.16 3.24 16.92
N ALA A 283 18.46 4.31 17.29
CA ALA A 283 18.36 4.75 18.68
C ALA A 283 17.37 3.92 19.50
N THR A 284 16.28 3.48 18.88
CA THR A 284 15.12 2.92 19.60
C THR A 284 15.08 1.39 19.55
N LEU A 285 15.49 0.78 18.43
CA LEU A 285 15.34 -0.67 18.22
C LEU A 285 16.70 -1.38 18.25
N ASP A 286 16.70 -2.58 18.82
CA ASP A 286 17.90 -3.41 18.93
C ASP A 286 18.04 -4.29 17.68
N THR A 287 18.50 -3.68 16.59
CA THR A 287 18.62 -4.25 15.25
C THR A 287 20.06 -4.35 14.80
N ASN A 288 20.30 -4.96 13.64
CA ASN A 288 21.62 -4.98 13.04
C ASN A 288 22.07 -3.55 12.67
N PRO A 289 23.22 -3.10 13.20
CA PRO A 289 23.74 -1.75 12.91
C PRO A 289 24.31 -1.61 11.49
N ASP A 290 24.66 -2.71 10.83
CA ASP A 290 25.22 -2.72 9.48
C ASP A 290 24.11 -2.41 8.46
N SER A 291 24.28 -1.31 7.72
CA SER A 291 23.34 -0.90 6.67
C SER A 291 23.21 -1.91 5.55
N SER A 292 24.17 -2.80 5.32
CA SER A 292 24.04 -3.89 4.34
C SER A 292 22.88 -4.85 4.66
N GLN A 293 22.43 -4.87 5.92
CA GLN A 293 21.28 -5.63 6.43
C GLN A 293 19.99 -4.80 6.46
N TRP A 294 19.95 -3.68 5.74
CA TRP A 294 18.79 -2.79 5.70
C TRP A 294 18.18 -2.78 4.29
N GLY A 295 16.87 -2.67 4.26
CA GLY A 295 16.14 -2.51 3.01
C GLY A 295 14.94 -1.60 3.18
N VAL A 296 14.43 -1.15 2.05
CA VAL A 296 13.17 -0.42 1.93
C VAL A 296 12.23 -1.16 1.00
N GLY A 297 10.94 -0.94 1.19
CA GLY A 297 9.96 -1.46 0.26
C GLY A 297 8.68 -0.62 0.26
N GLY A 298 7.83 -0.86 -0.73
CA GLY A 298 6.57 -0.16 -0.83
C GLY A 298 5.66 -0.71 -1.91
N PHE A 299 4.44 -0.20 -1.92
CA PHE A 299 3.44 -0.47 -2.94
C PHE A 299 2.99 0.83 -3.61
N SER A 300 2.87 0.83 -4.95
CA SER A 300 2.41 1.97 -5.73
C SER A 300 3.29 3.19 -5.48
N PHE A 301 2.75 4.32 -5.05
CA PHE A 301 3.50 5.48 -4.58
C PHE A 301 4.62 5.10 -3.61
N GLY A 302 4.35 4.21 -2.62
CA GLY A 302 5.37 3.75 -1.68
C GLY A 302 6.51 2.96 -2.33
N ALA A 303 6.24 2.24 -3.42
CA ALA A 303 7.26 1.57 -4.21
C ALA A 303 8.14 2.58 -4.97
N THR A 304 7.54 3.63 -5.51
CA THR A 304 8.24 4.75 -6.12
C THR A 304 9.17 5.43 -5.12
N CYS A 305 8.69 5.63 -3.87
CA CYS A 305 9.52 6.11 -2.76
C CYS A 305 10.68 5.15 -2.45
N ALA A 306 10.42 3.84 -2.41
CA ALA A 306 11.46 2.85 -2.11
C ALA A 306 12.57 2.84 -3.19
N VAL A 307 12.21 2.94 -4.46
CA VAL A 307 13.18 3.07 -5.56
C VAL A 307 14.00 4.36 -5.42
N GLN A 308 13.35 5.47 -5.06
CA GLN A 308 14.04 6.74 -4.80
C GLN A 308 15.04 6.63 -3.64
N MET A 309 14.63 6.02 -2.52
CA MET A 309 15.50 5.82 -1.36
C MET A 309 16.70 4.92 -1.71
N GLY A 310 16.48 3.79 -2.40
CA GLY A 310 17.57 2.89 -2.81
C GLY A 310 18.53 3.52 -3.82
N THR A 311 18.06 4.40 -4.69
CA THR A 311 18.91 5.06 -5.69
C THR A 311 19.64 6.27 -5.14
N ARG A 312 19.00 7.11 -4.30
CA ARG A 312 19.65 8.30 -3.72
C ARG A 312 20.48 7.99 -2.48
N HIS A 313 20.03 7.01 -1.66
CA HIS A 313 20.64 6.66 -0.37
C HIS A 313 21.08 5.18 -0.27
N PRO A 314 21.85 4.63 -1.25
CA PRO A 314 22.22 3.21 -1.27
C PRO A 314 23.09 2.79 -0.09
N ALA A 315 23.79 3.72 0.57
CA ALA A 315 24.56 3.44 1.78
C ALA A 315 23.66 3.15 3.00
N THR A 316 22.43 3.64 3.00
CA THR A 316 21.45 3.39 4.07
C THR A 316 20.53 2.23 3.70
N TYR A 317 20.11 2.16 2.43
CA TYR A 317 19.10 1.24 1.92
C TYR A 317 19.61 0.53 0.65
N PRO A 318 20.52 -0.42 0.75
CA PRO A 318 21.07 -1.13 -0.41
C PRO A 318 20.12 -2.19 -0.98
N SER A 319 19.02 -2.52 -0.29
CA SER A 319 18.05 -3.50 -0.75
C SER A 319 16.66 -2.86 -0.91
N VAL A 320 16.02 -3.11 -2.05
CA VAL A 320 14.74 -2.47 -2.42
C VAL A 320 13.70 -3.51 -2.80
N LEU A 321 12.47 -3.35 -2.30
CA LEU A 321 11.27 -4.07 -2.75
C LEU A 321 10.30 -3.08 -3.38
N ALA A 322 9.99 -3.23 -4.65
CA ALA A 322 9.17 -2.28 -5.40
C ALA A 322 7.96 -2.99 -6.04
N PHE A 323 6.81 -2.90 -5.37
CA PHE A 323 5.54 -3.46 -5.85
C PHE A 323 4.75 -2.38 -6.60
N SER A 324 4.64 -2.50 -7.93
CA SER A 324 3.97 -1.53 -8.82
C SER A 324 4.51 -0.10 -8.64
N ALA A 325 5.81 0.10 -8.84
CA ALA A 325 6.43 1.42 -8.79
C ALA A 325 6.14 2.23 -10.06
N GLU A 326 5.92 3.52 -9.90
CA GLU A 326 5.89 4.48 -11.01
C GLU A 326 7.30 4.69 -11.57
N GLN A 327 7.39 5.07 -12.84
CA GLN A 327 8.68 5.34 -13.49
C GLN A 327 9.39 6.56 -12.90
N GLU A 328 8.63 7.59 -12.53
CA GLU A 328 9.10 8.78 -11.80
C GLU A 328 8.02 9.26 -10.82
N PRO A 329 8.39 9.97 -9.75
CA PRO A 329 7.41 10.51 -8.81
C PRO A 329 6.56 11.61 -9.47
N ALA A 330 5.26 11.61 -9.19
CA ALA A 330 4.32 12.55 -9.81
C ALA A 330 3.26 13.05 -8.83
N LEU A 331 2.84 14.33 -8.99
CA LEU A 331 1.67 14.92 -8.32
C LEU A 331 0.44 14.87 -9.22
N ALA A 332 0.65 14.92 -10.52
CA ALA A 332 -0.38 15.02 -11.52
C ALA A 332 0.02 14.26 -12.78
N LYS A 333 -0.96 13.86 -13.59
CA LYS A 333 -0.72 13.28 -14.94
C LYS A 333 0.08 14.22 -15.82
N ASP A 334 -0.11 15.54 -15.67
CA ASP A 334 0.70 16.56 -16.33
C ASP A 334 2.01 16.77 -15.55
N ARG A 335 3.12 16.31 -16.13
CA ARG A 335 4.48 16.46 -15.58
C ARG A 335 4.86 17.92 -15.33
N SER A 336 4.42 18.85 -16.18
CA SER A 336 4.72 20.27 -16.02
C SER A 336 4.08 20.85 -14.76
N LYS A 337 2.87 20.39 -14.42
CA LYS A 337 2.18 20.76 -13.19
C LYS A 337 2.92 20.21 -11.96
N THR A 338 3.36 18.96 -12.00
CA THR A 338 4.21 18.35 -10.94
C THR A 338 5.44 19.23 -10.67
N ILE A 339 6.18 19.61 -11.72
CA ILE A 339 7.41 20.40 -11.58
C ILE A 339 7.11 21.82 -11.09
N ALA A 340 6.04 22.43 -11.60
CA ALA A 340 5.64 23.79 -11.19
C ALA A 340 5.30 23.86 -9.69
N GLU A 341 4.50 22.90 -9.20
CA GLU A 341 4.05 22.88 -7.82
C GLU A 341 5.16 22.51 -6.83
N SER A 342 5.99 21.53 -7.17
CA SER A 342 7.00 21.00 -6.26
C SER A 342 8.37 21.72 -6.34
N PHE A 343 8.80 22.13 -7.51
CA PHE A 343 10.10 22.76 -7.76
C PHE A 343 10.01 24.18 -8.36
N GLY A 344 8.79 24.74 -8.46
CA GLY A 344 8.59 26.09 -8.98
C GLY A 344 8.94 26.26 -10.45
N GLY A 345 8.84 25.18 -11.22
CA GLY A 345 9.17 25.15 -12.63
C GLY A 345 10.63 24.81 -12.96
N ASP A 346 11.46 24.52 -11.95
CA ASP A 346 12.85 24.09 -12.18
C ASP A 346 12.89 22.62 -12.61
N VAL A 347 12.91 22.43 -13.94
CA VAL A 347 12.95 21.12 -14.60
C VAL A 347 14.22 20.36 -14.24
N ALA A 348 15.38 21.04 -14.22
CA ALA A 348 16.66 20.41 -13.98
C ALA A 348 16.78 19.91 -12.54
N ALA A 349 16.30 20.69 -11.56
CA ALA A 349 16.24 20.28 -10.16
C ALA A 349 15.37 19.03 -9.98
N PHE A 350 14.18 18.99 -10.55
CA PHE A 350 13.31 17.81 -10.50
C PHE A 350 13.94 16.58 -11.16
N GLU A 351 14.42 16.73 -12.40
CA GLU A 351 14.98 15.62 -13.17
C GLU A 351 16.20 15.00 -12.50
N SER A 352 17.07 15.80 -11.91
CA SER A 352 18.27 15.31 -11.22
C SER A 352 17.98 14.38 -10.04
N LEU A 353 16.75 14.37 -9.52
CA LEU A 353 16.31 13.58 -8.38
C LEU A 353 15.47 12.34 -8.79
N THR A 354 15.10 12.22 -10.07
CA THR A 354 14.33 11.05 -10.53
C THR A 354 15.18 9.77 -10.53
N PRO A 355 14.59 8.60 -10.25
CA PRO A 355 15.34 7.34 -10.18
C PRO A 355 16.15 7.05 -11.46
N LEU A 356 15.57 7.28 -12.63
CA LEU A 356 16.24 7.03 -13.91
C LEU A 356 17.45 7.91 -14.13
N ALA A 357 17.34 9.21 -13.80
CA ALA A 357 18.46 10.13 -13.93
C ALA A 357 19.61 9.81 -12.95
N VAL A 358 19.24 9.49 -11.70
CA VAL A 358 20.21 9.12 -10.65
C VAL A 358 20.94 7.82 -11.00
N MET A 359 20.20 6.78 -11.48
CA MET A 359 20.78 5.53 -11.96
C MET A 359 21.69 5.71 -13.19
N GLY A 360 21.38 6.70 -14.04
CA GLY A 360 22.23 7.03 -15.19
C GLY A 360 23.59 7.64 -14.82
N GLN A 361 23.74 8.12 -13.60
CA GLN A 361 24.95 8.85 -13.14
C GLN A 361 25.81 8.08 -12.13
N ARG A 362 25.30 6.98 -11.57
CA ARG A 362 25.97 6.21 -10.49
C ARG A 362 26.00 4.73 -10.77
N GLN A 363 26.93 4.04 -10.13
CA GLN A 363 26.96 2.58 -10.06
C GLN A 363 26.60 2.12 -8.64
N TYR A 364 25.95 0.96 -8.55
CA TYR A 364 25.38 0.42 -7.31
C TYR A 364 25.93 -0.97 -6.97
N PRO A 365 27.25 -1.14 -6.83
CA PRO A 365 27.81 -2.43 -6.48
C PRO A 365 27.31 -2.86 -5.10
N GLY A 366 26.76 -4.06 -5.00
CA GLY A 366 26.22 -4.58 -3.75
C GLY A 366 24.78 -4.19 -3.42
N SER A 367 24.16 -3.27 -4.19
CA SER A 367 22.73 -2.99 -4.08
C SER A 367 21.89 -3.98 -4.89
N ALA A 368 20.64 -4.18 -4.47
CA ALA A 368 19.72 -5.06 -5.17
C ALA A 368 18.27 -4.56 -5.09
N VAL A 369 17.50 -4.92 -6.09
CA VAL A 369 16.09 -4.57 -6.18
C VAL A 369 15.26 -5.74 -6.66
N TYR A 370 14.16 -5.98 -5.98
CA TYR A 370 13.07 -6.86 -6.36
C TYR A 370 11.93 -6.01 -6.87
N PHE A 371 11.64 -6.08 -8.16
CA PHE A 371 10.50 -5.44 -8.78
C PHE A 371 9.36 -6.44 -8.94
N ALA A 372 8.13 -6.02 -8.66
CA ALA A 372 6.94 -6.80 -8.94
C ALA A 372 5.79 -5.90 -9.40
N ALA A 373 4.97 -6.39 -10.34
CA ALA A 373 3.74 -5.75 -10.76
C ALA A 373 2.65 -6.81 -11.01
N GLY A 374 1.39 -6.44 -10.85
CA GLY A 374 0.29 -7.35 -11.16
C GLY A 374 0.21 -7.66 -12.66
N ALA A 375 -0.04 -8.93 -13.03
CA ALA A 375 -0.03 -9.37 -14.43
C ALA A 375 -1.11 -8.69 -15.30
N THR A 376 -2.14 -8.10 -14.70
CA THR A 376 -3.17 -7.32 -15.42
C THR A 376 -2.96 -5.81 -15.33
N ASP A 377 -1.89 -5.36 -14.66
CA ASP A 377 -1.52 -3.97 -14.48
C ASP A 377 -0.49 -3.55 -15.54
N HIS A 378 -0.95 -3.38 -16.78
CA HIS A 378 -0.06 -3.19 -17.93
C HIS A 378 0.76 -1.91 -17.87
N GLU A 379 0.22 -0.83 -17.27
CA GLU A 379 0.95 0.44 -17.12
C GLU A 379 2.16 0.25 -16.20
N PHE A 380 1.97 -0.36 -15.04
CA PHE A 380 3.04 -0.59 -14.06
C PHE A 380 4.01 -1.71 -14.44
N ILE A 381 3.57 -2.69 -15.26
CA ILE A 381 4.50 -3.63 -15.91
C ILE A 381 5.46 -2.85 -16.82
N GLY A 382 4.96 -1.94 -17.64
CA GLY A 382 5.80 -1.11 -18.49
C GLY A 382 6.79 -0.25 -17.70
N TYR A 383 6.36 0.34 -16.57
CA TYR A 383 7.25 1.09 -15.68
C TYR A 383 8.31 0.17 -15.04
N MET A 384 7.91 -1.02 -14.58
CA MET A 384 8.81 -2.02 -14.01
C MET A 384 9.92 -2.40 -14.99
N GLU A 385 9.59 -2.70 -16.25
CA GLU A 385 10.57 -3.06 -17.29
C GLU A 385 11.59 -1.92 -17.53
N VAL A 386 11.14 -0.68 -17.58
CA VAL A 386 12.02 0.49 -17.76
C VAL A 386 12.95 0.67 -16.55
N LEU A 387 12.41 0.62 -15.34
CA LEU A 387 13.18 0.76 -14.10
C LEU A 387 14.18 -0.38 -13.91
N ALA A 388 13.76 -1.61 -14.17
CA ALA A 388 14.60 -2.79 -14.04
C ALA A 388 15.78 -2.77 -15.04
N LYS A 389 15.52 -2.36 -16.28
CA LYS A 389 16.57 -2.17 -17.29
C LYS A 389 17.59 -1.12 -16.83
N ALA A 390 17.14 0.01 -16.33
CA ALA A 390 18.01 1.06 -15.82
C ALA A 390 18.82 0.59 -14.61
N ALA A 391 18.19 -0.11 -13.66
CA ALA A 391 18.83 -0.65 -12.47
C ALA A 391 19.92 -1.68 -12.82
N ARG A 392 19.68 -2.60 -13.77
CA ARG A 392 20.70 -3.52 -14.26
C ARG A 392 21.90 -2.78 -14.87
N SER A 393 21.62 -1.77 -15.70
CA SER A 393 22.67 -0.95 -16.32
C SER A 393 23.50 -0.18 -15.30
N ALA A 394 22.89 0.18 -14.18
CA ALA A 394 23.53 0.84 -13.05
C ALA A 394 24.22 -0.13 -12.06
N GLY A 395 24.19 -1.45 -12.30
CA GLY A 395 24.91 -2.43 -11.49
C GLY A 395 24.15 -2.98 -10.29
N PHE A 396 22.84 -2.78 -10.19
CA PHE A 396 22.00 -3.49 -9.22
C PHE A 396 21.89 -4.97 -9.56
N THR A 397 21.79 -5.83 -8.54
CA THR A 397 21.19 -7.15 -8.70
C THR A 397 19.69 -6.97 -8.81
N VAL A 398 19.06 -7.45 -9.89
CA VAL A 398 17.65 -7.18 -10.20
C VAL A 398 16.89 -8.48 -10.38
N GLU A 399 15.77 -8.62 -9.66
CA GLU A 399 14.71 -9.59 -9.93
C GLU A 399 13.44 -8.87 -10.40
N GLU A 400 12.72 -9.48 -11.34
CA GLU A 400 11.47 -8.97 -11.91
C GLU A 400 10.40 -10.05 -11.90
N HIS A 401 9.22 -9.71 -11.37
CA HIS A 401 8.11 -10.65 -11.20
C HIS A 401 6.78 -10.06 -11.66
N SER A 402 6.11 -10.75 -12.58
CA SER A 402 4.73 -10.48 -12.94
C SER A 402 3.82 -11.36 -12.09
N ILE A 403 3.04 -10.76 -11.20
CA ILE A 403 2.22 -11.48 -10.22
C ILE A 403 0.91 -11.93 -10.86
N ALA A 404 0.76 -13.22 -11.05
CA ALA A 404 -0.40 -13.82 -11.72
C ALA A 404 -1.72 -13.50 -10.99
N ARG A 405 -2.76 -13.18 -11.75
CA ARG A 405 -4.09 -12.86 -11.26
C ARG A 405 -4.10 -11.74 -10.21
N ALA A 406 -3.28 -10.71 -10.44
CA ALA A 406 -3.25 -9.48 -9.68
C ALA A 406 -3.23 -8.28 -10.63
N GLY A 407 -3.84 -7.19 -10.22
CA GLY A 407 -3.82 -5.88 -10.87
C GLY A 407 -3.09 -4.86 -10.00
N HIS A 408 -3.43 -3.58 -10.12
CA HIS A 408 -2.92 -2.53 -9.22
C HIS A 408 -3.64 -2.60 -7.87
N SER A 409 -3.26 -3.57 -7.04
CA SER A 409 -3.96 -3.92 -5.81
C SER A 409 -3.04 -4.56 -4.78
N TRP A 410 -3.49 -4.62 -3.53
CA TRP A 410 -2.77 -5.31 -2.45
C TRP A 410 -2.54 -6.80 -2.70
N ASP A 411 -3.30 -7.41 -3.61
CA ASP A 411 -3.05 -8.79 -4.06
C ASP A 411 -1.65 -8.95 -4.67
N THR A 412 -1.15 -7.92 -5.38
CA THR A 412 0.23 -7.91 -5.91
C THR A 412 1.26 -8.00 -4.78
N VAL A 413 1.03 -7.28 -3.69
CA VAL A 413 1.90 -7.33 -2.50
C VAL A 413 1.78 -8.68 -1.79
N VAL A 414 0.56 -9.09 -1.44
CA VAL A 414 0.33 -10.32 -0.64
C VAL A 414 0.86 -11.57 -1.33
N LYS A 415 0.72 -11.64 -2.65
CA LYS A 415 1.21 -12.77 -3.45
C LYS A 415 2.71 -12.71 -3.74
N GLY A 416 3.27 -11.51 -3.94
CA GLY A 416 4.70 -11.33 -4.26
C GLY A 416 5.62 -11.25 -3.04
N MET A 417 5.09 -10.83 -1.86
CA MET A 417 5.90 -10.59 -0.67
C MET A 417 6.65 -11.85 -0.15
N PRO A 418 6.11 -13.08 -0.22
CA PRO A 418 6.87 -14.27 0.17
C PRO A 418 8.19 -14.42 -0.59
N GLU A 419 8.17 -14.34 -1.92
CA GLU A 419 9.39 -14.38 -2.75
C GLU A 419 10.31 -13.19 -2.48
N ALA A 420 9.75 -11.99 -2.33
CA ALA A 420 10.51 -10.80 -1.99
C ALA A 420 11.23 -10.92 -0.63
N LEU A 421 10.61 -11.56 0.37
CA LEU A 421 11.24 -11.86 1.66
C LEU A 421 12.32 -12.94 1.52
N ASP A 422 12.13 -13.96 0.69
CA ASP A 422 13.16 -14.98 0.40
C ASP A 422 14.38 -14.32 -0.29
N PHE A 423 14.15 -13.42 -1.24
CA PHE A 423 15.20 -12.61 -1.86
C PHE A 423 15.99 -11.80 -0.83
N LEU A 424 15.32 -11.08 0.07
CA LEU A 424 15.99 -10.34 1.14
C LEU A 424 16.66 -11.26 2.15
N GLY A 425 16.00 -12.36 2.56
CA GLY A 425 16.54 -13.33 3.50
C GLY A 425 17.85 -13.94 3.02
N GLY A 426 17.94 -14.28 1.73
CA GLY A 426 19.16 -14.75 1.10
C GLY A 426 20.29 -13.71 1.15
N ARG A 427 19.97 -12.44 0.89
CA ARG A 427 20.94 -11.34 0.97
C ARG A 427 21.42 -11.05 2.38
N TRP A 428 20.58 -11.20 3.36
CA TRP A 428 20.84 -10.92 4.77
C TRP A 428 21.37 -12.12 5.56
N GLY A 429 21.54 -13.27 4.90
CA GLY A 429 22.05 -14.50 5.54
C GLY A 429 21.12 -15.03 6.61
N ILE A 430 19.79 -14.85 6.46
CA ILE A 430 18.79 -15.49 7.30
C ILE A 430 18.77 -16.99 6.94
N PRO A 431 19.05 -17.91 7.88
CA PRO A 431 19.04 -19.34 7.62
C PRO A 431 17.64 -19.82 7.18
N LYS A 432 17.60 -20.80 6.26
CA LYS A 432 16.36 -21.48 5.85
C LYS A 432 15.95 -22.50 6.90
#